data_cc3b387f2660906f568b32b346605de3
#
_entry.id   cc3b387f2660906f568b32b346605de3
#
_cell.length_a   1.000
_cell.length_b   1.000
_cell.length_c   1.000
_cell.angle_alpha   90.00
_cell.angle_beta   90.00
_cell.angle_gamma   90.00
#
_symmetry.space_group_name_H-M   'P 1'
#
loop_
_entity.id
_entity.type
_entity.pdbx_description
1 polymer ?
#
loop_
_entity_poly.entity_id
_entity_poly.type
_entity_poly.pdbx_seq_one_letter_code
_entity_poly.pdbx_strand_id
1 'polypeptide(L)'
;MALRRSTAWTPKAIPVGFVIALLGGWVIAAALVGPLFNFGFFNDTTWDFSTRQWETQLIPGIVAVIGGFMLMTPSRGGGAFGALLAFAAGAWLIVSPVLYPLWSSGTIHPYGSEGMQALRWLGHFYGPGGLLIYFAGYAHGLFSRRTVVQDTQVAEPQTQRTVTSDA
;
A
#
# COMPACT_ATOMS: atom_id res chain seq x y z
N MET A 1 -24.09 -31.35 4.92
CA MET A 1 -24.03 -30.22 5.88
C MET A 1 -23.01 -29.23 5.34
N ALA A 2 -23.46 -28.18 4.67
CA ALA A 2 -22.55 -27.22 4.01
C ALA A 2 -22.04 -26.22 5.05
N LEU A 3 -20.76 -26.27 5.36
CA LEU A 3 -20.07 -25.30 6.21
C LEU A 3 -20.11 -23.94 5.49
N ARG A 4 -20.99 -23.09 5.93
CA ARG A 4 -21.03 -21.68 5.53
C ARG A 4 -19.74 -21.03 5.99
N ARG A 5 -18.76 -20.92 5.09
CA ARG A 5 -17.56 -20.10 5.33
C ARG A 5 -18.04 -18.64 5.48
N SER A 6 -18.21 -18.21 6.71
CA SER A 6 -18.40 -16.80 6.99
C SER A 6 -17.10 -16.08 6.61
N THR A 7 -17.08 -15.46 5.45
CA THR A 7 -16.03 -14.51 5.06
C THR A 7 -16.13 -13.34 6.03
N ALA A 8 -15.36 -13.39 7.10
CA ALA A 8 -15.33 -12.31 8.07
C ALA A 8 -14.66 -11.10 7.44
N TRP A 9 -15.48 -10.27 6.83
CA TRP A 9 -15.12 -8.95 6.33
C TRP A 9 -14.58 -8.09 7.49
N THR A 10 -13.42 -7.43 7.30
CA THR A 10 -12.87 -6.50 8.28
C THR A 10 -13.23 -5.08 7.88
N PRO A 11 -14.27 -4.47 8.48
CA PRO A 11 -14.67 -3.11 8.14
C PRO A 11 -13.53 -2.08 8.35
N LYS A 12 -12.54 -2.42 9.18
CA LYS A 12 -11.34 -1.59 9.40
C LYS A 12 -10.36 -1.54 8.21
N ALA A 13 -10.45 -2.45 7.25
CA ALA A 13 -9.59 -2.44 6.08
C ALA A 13 -10.00 -1.40 5.03
N ILE A 14 -11.29 -1.03 4.98
CA ILE A 14 -11.80 -0.05 4.03
C ILE A 14 -11.15 1.33 4.19
N PRO A 15 -11.15 1.97 5.38
CA PRO A 15 -10.54 3.28 5.52
C PRO A 15 -9.05 3.25 5.24
N VAL A 16 -8.35 2.15 5.58
CA VAL A 16 -6.93 2.00 5.27
C VAL A 16 -6.71 1.89 3.76
N GLY A 17 -7.51 1.08 3.07
CA GLY A 17 -7.46 0.96 1.61
C GLY A 17 -7.74 2.29 0.90
N PHE A 18 -8.69 3.06 1.42
CA PHE A 18 -9.00 4.40 0.91
C PHE A 18 -7.83 5.36 1.07
N VAL A 19 -7.19 5.39 2.25
CA VAL A 19 -6.00 6.22 2.49
C VAL A 19 -4.86 5.83 1.56
N ILE A 20 -4.61 4.54 1.37
CA ILE A 20 -3.59 4.03 0.44
C ILE A 20 -3.90 4.46 -1.01
N ALA A 21 -5.16 4.35 -1.45
CA ALA A 21 -5.57 4.79 -2.77
C ALA A 21 -5.40 6.32 -2.95
N LEU A 22 -5.71 7.11 -1.94
CA LEU A 22 -5.48 8.56 -1.94
C LEU A 22 -3.99 8.90 -2.02
N LEU A 23 -3.13 8.19 -1.29
CA LEU A 23 -1.67 8.40 -1.35
C LEU A 23 -1.12 8.05 -2.73
N GLY A 24 -1.57 6.95 -3.35
CA GLY A 24 -1.21 6.62 -4.72
C GLY A 24 -1.68 7.67 -5.72
N GLY A 25 -2.93 8.14 -5.56
CA GLY A 25 -3.49 9.24 -6.34
C GLY A 25 -2.71 10.54 -6.17
N TRP A 26 -2.26 10.85 -4.95
CA TRP A 26 -1.38 11.99 -4.69
C TRP A 26 -0.06 11.90 -5.46
N VAL A 27 0.60 10.74 -5.45
CA VAL A 27 1.86 10.54 -6.20
C VAL A 27 1.67 10.81 -7.69
N ILE A 28 0.57 10.28 -8.28
CA ILE A 28 0.24 10.51 -9.68
C ILE A 28 -0.07 12.00 -9.93
N ALA A 29 -0.89 12.62 -9.09
CA ALA A 29 -1.26 14.02 -9.22
C ALA A 29 -0.05 14.95 -9.07
N ALA A 30 0.81 14.71 -8.07
CA ALA A 30 2.03 15.48 -7.86
C ALA A 30 2.97 15.39 -9.07
N ALA A 31 3.07 14.20 -9.69
CA ALA A 31 3.87 14.00 -10.88
C ALA A 31 3.34 14.76 -12.11
N LEU A 32 2.03 14.71 -12.36
CA LEU A 32 1.43 15.24 -13.59
C LEU A 32 0.99 16.70 -13.49
N VAL A 33 0.47 17.10 -12.34
CA VAL A 33 -0.17 18.40 -12.12
C VAL A 33 0.67 19.31 -11.21
N GLY A 34 1.60 18.74 -10.45
CA GLY A 34 2.49 19.47 -9.55
C GLY A 34 3.17 20.70 -10.18
N PRO A 35 3.64 20.64 -11.44
CA PRO A 35 4.24 21.79 -12.11
C PRO A 35 3.33 23.02 -12.19
N LEU A 36 1.99 22.88 -12.25
CA LEU A 36 1.04 24.00 -12.23
C LEU A 36 1.15 24.85 -10.95
N PHE A 37 1.57 24.24 -9.86
CA PHE A 37 1.70 24.87 -8.54
C PHE A 37 3.15 25.09 -8.15
N ASN A 38 4.07 25.09 -9.12
CA ASN A 38 5.51 25.15 -8.87
C ASN A 38 6.01 24.02 -7.93
N PHE A 39 5.37 22.85 -7.99
CA PHE A 39 5.67 21.68 -7.19
C PHE A 39 6.14 20.49 -8.06
N GLY A 40 6.50 20.72 -9.32
CA GLY A 40 7.10 19.70 -10.19
C GLY A 40 8.44 19.22 -9.65
N PHE A 41 8.77 17.94 -9.82
CA PHE A 41 10.04 17.37 -9.36
C PHE A 41 11.12 17.38 -10.43
N PHE A 42 10.82 16.87 -11.61
CA PHE A 42 11.80 16.71 -12.69
C PHE A 42 11.78 17.84 -13.70
N ASN A 43 10.64 18.51 -13.86
CA ASN A 43 10.36 19.40 -14.96
C ASN A 43 9.26 20.40 -14.57
N ASP A 44 9.24 21.53 -15.23
CA ASP A 44 8.19 22.55 -15.09
C ASP A 44 6.99 22.29 -16.01
N THR A 45 7.04 21.26 -16.86
CA THR A 45 5.96 20.93 -17.78
C THR A 45 4.96 19.99 -17.13
N THR A 46 3.67 20.37 -17.26
CA THR A 46 2.55 19.50 -16.88
C THR A 46 2.35 18.38 -17.89
N TRP A 47 1.81 17.26 -17.41
CA TRP A 47 1.51 16.09 -18.25
C TRP A 47 2.75 15.53 -18.97
N ASP A 48 3.91 15.63 -18.33
CA ASP A 48 5.11 14.99 -18.82
C ASP A 48 5.03 13.48 -18.56
N PHE A 49 5.21 12.68 -19.61
CA PHE A 49 5.21 11.22 -19.58
C PHE A 49 6.61 10.66 -19.91
N SER A 50 7.66 11.31 -19.41
CA SER A 50 9.02 10.78 -19.56
C SER A 50 9.17 9.40 -18.92
N THR A 51 10.05 8.58 -19.49
CA THR A 51 10.36 7.23 -18.96
C THR A 51 10.73 7.29 -17.48
N ARG A 52 11.51 8.30 -17.09
CA ARG A 52 11.91 8.53 -15.70
C ARG A 52 10.69 8.71 -14.78
N GLN A 53 9.72 9.52 -15.19
CA GLN A 53 8.52 9.80 -14.40
C GLN A 53 7.62 8.58 -14.30
N TRP A 54 7.52 7.80 -15.39
CA TRP A 54 6.82 6.52 -15.38
C TRP A 54 7.41 5.55 -14.34
N GLU A 55 8.70 5.31 -14.42
CA GLU A 55 9.37 4.30 -13.60
C GLU A 55 9.40 4.66 -12.12
N THR A 56 9.60 5.95 -11.80
CA THR A 56 9.83 6.37 -10.42
C THR A 56 8.57 6.82 -9.68
N GLN A 57 7.52 7.28 -10.38
CA GLN A 57 6.32 7.86 -9.77
C GLN A 57 5.01 7.25 -10.28
N LEU A 58 4.77 7.22 -11.60
CA LEU A 58 3.47 6.83 -12.13
C LEU A 58 3.16 5.35 -11.87
N ILE A 59 4.09 4.45 -12.19
CA ILE A 59 3.90 3.01 -11.94
C ILE A 59 3.66 2.73 -10.45
N PRO A 60 4.52 3.15 -9.51
CA PRO A 60 4.26 2.89 -8.09
C PRO A 60 2.98 3.58 -7.59
N GLY A 61 2.64 4.77 -8.09
CA GLY A 61 1.37 5.43 -7.77
C GLY A 61 0.15 4.60 -8.20
N ILE A 62 0.15 4.09 -9.43
CA ILE A 62 -0.92 3.22 -9.96
C ILE A 62 -1.00 1.91 -9.15
N VAL A 63 0.13 1.28 -8.86
CA VAL A 63 0.19 0.05 -8.05
C VAL A 63 -0.36 0.29 -6.66
N ALA A 64 -0.06 1.44 -6.03
CA ALA A 64 -0.62 1.81 -4.73
C ALA A 64 -2.15 2.01 -4.80
N VAL A 65 -2.67 2.66 -5.84
CA VAL A 65 -4.12 2.83 -6.05
C VAL A 65 -4.80 1.46 -6.18
N ILE A 66 -4.27 0.58 -7.00
CA ILE A 66 -4.80 -0.78 -7.18
C ILE A 66 -4.76 -1.55 -5.85
N GLY A 67 -3.64 -1.50 -5.14
CA GLY A 67 -3.48 -2.11 -3.82
C GLY A 67 -4.50 -1.60 -2.80
N GLY A 68 -4.74 -0.29 -2.79
CA GLY A 68 -5.76 0.35 -1.96
C GLY A 68 -7.17 -0.15 -2.27
N PHE A 69 -7.56 -0.23 -3.54
CA PHE A 69 -8.85 -0.78 -3.94
C PHE A 69 -9.00 -2.27 -3.60
N MET A 70 -7.94 -3.06 -3.75
CA MET A 70 -7.94 -4.46 -3.37
C MET A 70 -8.15 -4.66 -1.86
N LEU A 71 -7.62 -3.77 -1.02
CA LEU A 71 -7.84 -3.77 0.42
C LEU A 71 -9.31 -3.51 0.80
N MET A 72 -10.06 -2.77 -0.02
CA MET A 72 -11.48 -2.51 0.20
C MET A 72 -12.38 -3.68 -0.21
N THR A 73 -11.85 -4.67 -0.93
CA THR A 73 -12.64 -5.86 -1.32
C THR A 73 -12.88 -6.79 -0.14
N PRO A 74 -14.04 -7.49 -0.07
CA PRO A 74 -14.36 -8.41 1.03
C PRO A 74 -13.60 -9.73 0.98
N SER A 75 -12.50 -9.82 0.26
CA SER A 75 -11.68 -11.01 0.04
C SER A 75 -10.42 -10.96 0.91
N ARG A 76 -10.18 -11.99 1.72
CA ARG A 76 -8.95 -12.09 2.55
C ARG A 76 -7.68 -12.13 1.69
N GLY A 77 -7.70 -12.92 0.61
CA GLY A 77 -6.58 -13.01 -0.32
C GLY A 77 -6.33 -11.70 -1.05
N GLY A 78 -7.40 -11.06 -1.54
CA GLY A 78 -7.34 -9.76 -2.19
C GLY A 78 -6.78 -8.68 -1.27
N GLY A 79 -7.25 -8.63 -0.01
CA GLY A 79 -6.76 -7.67 0.96
C GLY A 79 -5.27 -7.86 1.32
N ALA A 80 -4.83 -9.10 1.54
CA ALA A 80 -3.43 -9.39 1.82
C ALA A 80 -2.52 -9.05 0.63
N PHE A 81 -2.95 -9.38 -0.58
CA PHE A 81 -2.22 -9.05 -1.81
C PHE A 81 -2.21 -7.53 -2.06
N GLY A 82 -3.33 -6.84 -1.82
CA GLY A 82 -3.40 -5.38 -1.90
C GLY A 82 -2.44 -4.69 -0.94
N ALA A 83 -2.30 -5.20 0.30
CA ALA A 83 -1.31 -4.71 1.26
C ALA A 83 0.12 -4.90 0.75
N LEU A 84 0.42 -6.06 0.15
CA LEU A 84 1.73 -6.34 -0.43
C LEU A 84 2.05 -5.38 -1.59
N LEU A 85 1.09 -5.14 -2.49
CA LEU A 85 1.25 -4.19 -3.58
C LEU A 85 1.52 -2.76 -3.07
N ALA A 86 0.75 -2.31 -2.07
CA ALA A 86 0.94 -1.00 -1.47
C ALA A 86 2.30 -0.87 -0.78
N PHE A 87 2.75 -1.93 -0.10
CA PHE A 87 4.09 -1.99 0.50
C PHE A 87 5.18 -1.90 -0.56
N ALA A 88 5.09 -2.71 -1.62
CA ALA A 88 6.07 -2.69 -2.71
C ALA A 88 6.12 -1.34 -3.41
N ALA A 89 4.97 -0.71 -3.65
CA ALA A 89 4.88 0.64 -4.23
C ALA A 89 5.57 1.69 -3.33
N GLY A 90 5.30 1.64 -2.03
CA GLY A 90 5.93 2.55 -1.05
C GLY A 90 7.45 2.36 -0.96
N ALA A 91 7.91 1.11 -0.92
CA ALA A 91 9.33 0.76 -0.93
C ALA A 91 10.00 1.25 -2.22
N TRP A 92 9.36 1.03 -3.38
CA TRP A 92 9.87 1.50 -4.66
C TRP A 92 9.99 3.03 -4.71
N LEU A 93 9.01 3.78 -4.21
CA LEU A 93 9.08 5.24 -4.15
C LEU A 93 10.31 5.72 -3.35
N ILE A 94 10.65 5.05 -2.25
CA ILE A 94 11.81 5.45 -1.43
C ILE A 94 13.13 5.08 -2.11
N VAL A 95 13.20 3.90 -2.73
CA VAL A 95 14.45 3.33 -3.22
C VAL A 95 14.75 3.76 -4.67
N SER A 96 13.73 3.94 -5.51
CA SER A 96 13.90 4.24 -6.94
C SER A 96 14.77 5.47 -7.23
N PRO A 97 14.68 6.60 -6.50
CA PRO A 97 15.52 7.75 -6.78
C PRO A 97 17.01 7.47 -6.53
N VAL A 98 17.30 6.61 -5.55
CA VAL A 98 18.69 6.23 -5.19
C VAL A 98 19.25 5.25 -6.22
N LEU A 99 18.43 4.31 -6.67
CA LEU A 99 18.85 3.28 -7.61
C LEU A 99 18.81 3.73 -9.08
N TYR A 100 18.11 4.78 -9.40
CA TYR A 100 17.92 5.25 -10.79
C TYR A 100 19.22 5.38 -11.58
N PRO A 101 20.33 5.90 -11.02
CA PRO A 101 21.60 5.99 -11.74
C PRO A 101 22.20 4.65 -12.17
N LEU A 102 21.71 3.51 -11.65
CA LEU A 102 22.23 2.18 -12.02
C LEU A 102 21.81 1.75 -13.43
N TRP A 103 20.68 2.25 -13.94
CA TRP A 103 20.16 1.87 -15.25
C TRP A 103 19.88 3.06 -16.18
N SER A 104 20.10 4.27 -15.72
CA SER A 104 19.93 5.49 -16.50
C SER A 104 21.09 6.44 -16.31
N SER A 105 21.49 7.11 -17.38
CA SER A 105 22.48 8.18 -17.31
C SER A 105 21.85 9.45 -16.76
N GLY A 106 22.17 9.79 -15.54
CA GLY A 106 21.74 11.05 -14.90
C GLY A 106 21.41 10.89 -13.42
N THR A 107 21.56 11.96 -12.69
CA THR A 107 21.17 12.06 -11.29
C THR A 107 19.77 12.63 -11.17
N ILE A 108 19.02 12.17 -10.18
CA ILE A 108 17.72 12.71 -9.85
C ILE A 108 17.93 13.87 -8.87
N HIS A 109 17.74 15.09 -9.34
CA HIS A 109 17.75 16.29 -8.50
C HIS A 109 16.55 17.16 -8.79
N PRO A 110 15.82 17.61 -7.76
CA PRO A 110 14.79 18.64 -7.95
C PRO A 110 15.45 20.00 -8.14
N TYR A 111 14.77 20.90 -8.84
CA TYR A 111 15.20 22.29 -9.00
C TYR A 111 14.70 23.17 -7.86
N GLY A 112 15.23 24.40 -7.74
CA GLY A 112 14.81 25.41 -6.78
C GLY A 112 15.74 25.55 -5.57
N SER A 113 15.32 26.34 -4.58
CA SER A 113 16.07 26.54 -3.33
C SER A 113 16.15 25.24 -2.50
N GLU A 114 17.13 25.12 -1.62
CA GLU A 114 17.35 23.94 -0.79
C GLU A 114 16.09 23.50 -0.03
N GLY A 115 15.36 24.45 0.57
CA GLY A 115 14.11 24.15 1.25
C GLY A 115 13.02 23.59 0.32
N MET A 116 12.91 24.14 -0.90
CA MET A 116 11.97 23.64 -1.90
C MET A 116 12.38 22.27 -2.40
N GLN A 117 13.67 22.01 -2.58
CA GLN A 117 14.17 20.69 -2.95
C GLN A 117 13.83 19.65 -1.88
N ALA A 118 14.06 19.97 -0.59
CA ALA A 118 13.67 19.09 0.51
C ALA A 118 12.16 18.81 0.53
N LEU A 119 11.33 19.85 0.32
CA LEU A 119 9.88 19.71 0.26
C LEU A 119 9.44 18.82 -0.92
N ARG A 120 10.07 18.93 -2.07
CA ARG A 120 9.81 18.10 -3.25
C ARG A 120 10.21 16.64 -3.00
N TRP A 121 11.38 16.40 -2.41
CA TRP A 121 11.79 15.05 -2.00
C TRP A 121 10.76 14.41 -1.07
N LEU A 122 10.34 15.16 -0.05
CA LEU A 122 9.37 14.67 0.92
C LEU A 122 8.00 14.43 0.28
N GLY A 123 7.52 15.36 -0.54
CA GLY A 123 6.16 15.29 -1.09
C GLY A 123 5.98 14.30 -2.24
N HIS A 124 7.04 14.02 -3.03
CA HIS A 124 6.97 13.12 -4.17
C HIS A 124 7.38 11.68 -3.85
N PHE A 125 8.33 11.48 -2.93
CA PHE A 125 8.96 10.18 -2.70
C PHE A 125 8.87 9.71 -1.24
N TYR A 126 9.54 10.39 -0.32
CA TYR A 126 9.72 9.87 1.03
C TYR A 126 8.46 9.94 1.88
N GLY A 127 7.67 11.00 1.77
CA GLY A 127 6.41 11.14 2.51
C GLY A 127 5.39 10.09 2.11
N PRO A 128 4.92 10.09 0.84
CA PRO A 128 3.96 9.08 0.41
C PRO A 128 4.53 7.67 0.49
N GLY A 129 5.82 7.44 0.17
CA GLY A 129 6.46 6.14 0.29
C GLY A 129 6.44 5.60 1.72
N GLY A 130 6.84 6.42 2.70
CA GLY A 130 6.82 6.05 4.12
C GLY A 130 5.40 5.78 4.65
N LEU A 131 4.44 6.62 4.28
CA LEU A 131 3.04 6.44 4.67
C LEU A 131 2.44 5.18 4.02
N LEU A 132 2.75 4.89 2.76
CA LEU A 132 2.31 3.66 2.10
C LEU A 132 2.83 2.42 2.82
N ILE A 133 4.11 2.38 3.18
CA ILE A 133 4.72 1.28 3.95
C ILE A 133 4.02 1.14 5.31
N TYR A 134 3.82 2.24 6.02
CA TYR A 134 3.16 2.24 7.33
C TYR A 134 1.75 1.66 7.25
N PHE A 135 0.90 2.19 6.36
CA PHE A 135 -0.49 1.73 6.23
C PHE A 135 -0.60 0.33 5.64
N ALA A 136 0.29 -0.06 4.74
CA ALA A 136 0.37 -1.41 4.22
C ALA A 136 0.75 -2.43 5.31
N GLY A 137 1.73 -2.11 6.15
CA GLY A 137 2.10 -2.92 7.31
C GLY A 137 0.97 -3.06 8.32
N TYR A 138 0.28 -1.96 8.62
CA TYR A 138 -0.91 -1.97 9.47
C TYR A 138 -2.01 -2.85 8.89
N ALA A 139 -2.32 -2.71 7.58
CA ALA A 139 -3.30 -3.54 6.89
C ALA A 139 -2.93 -5.02 6.95
N HIS A 140 -1.67 -5.37 6.68
CA HIS A 140 -1.19 -6.74 6.75
C HIS A 140 -1.40 -7.34 8.15
N GLY A 141 -1.15 -6.58 9.21
CA GLY A 141 -1.40 -6.97 10.60
C GLY A 141 -2.88 -7.25 10.90
N LEU A 142 -3.82 -6.55 10.25
CA LEU A 142 -5.26 -6.82 10.41
C LEU A 142 -5.65 -8.20 9.86
N PHE A 143 -5.00 -8.67 8.80
CA PHE A 143 -5.27 -9.97 8.20
C PHE A 143 -4.54 -11.13 8.90
N SER A 144 -3.37 -10.87 9.49
CA SER A 144 -2.54 -11.89 10.16
C SER A 144 -3.12 -12.35 11.51
N ARG A 145 -3.71 -11.45 12.30
CA ARG A 145 -4.18 -11.74 13.67
C ARG A 145 -5.32 -12.75 13.77
N ARG A 146 -6.02 -13.11 12.69
CA ARG A 146 -7.18 -14.01 12.71
C ARG A 146 -6.85 -15.48 12.51
N THR A 147 -5.65 -15.84 12.08
CA THR A 147 -5.25 -17.26 11.93
C THR A 147 -4.98 -17.91 13.28
N VAL A 148 -4.50 -17.17 14.27
CA VAL A 148 -4.12 -17.70 15.57
C VAL A 148 -5.33 -18.03 16.47
N VAL A 149 -6.44 -17.27 16.34
CA VAL A 149 -7.63 -17.49 17.19
C VAL A 149 -8.48 -18.67 16.72
N GLN A 150 -8.37 -19.08 15.46
CA GLN A 150 -9.18 -20.16 14.89
C GLN A 150 -8.61 -21.54 15.23
N ASP A 151 -7.29 -21.66 15.40
CA ASP A 151 -6.65 -22.92 15.77
C ASP A 151 -6.81 -23.26 17.27
N THR A 152 -7.00 -22.25 18.12
CA THR A 152 -7.18 -22.49 19.57
C THR A 152 -8.61 -22.96 19.93
N GLN A 153 -9.60 -22.70 19.08
CA GLN A 153 -10.98 -23.15 19.33
C GLN A 153 -11.28 -24.57 18.82
N VAL A 154 -10.41 -25.18 18.02
CA VAL A 154 -10.59 -26.55 17.51
C VAL A 154 -10.02 -27.59 18.48
N ALA A 155 -9.29 -27.16 19.50
CA ALA A 155 -8.61 -28.04 20.46
C ALA A 155 -9.38 -28.25 21.78
N GLU A 156 -10.70 -28.00 21.83
CA GLU A 156 -11.48 -28.39 22.98
C GLU A 156 -11.94 -29.86 22.82
N PRO A 157 -11.47 -30.80 23.68
CA PRO A 157 -11.79 -32.22 23.53
C PRO A 157 -13.27 -32.47 23.85
N GLN A 158 -13.99 -33.01 22.90
CA GLN A 158 -15.29 -33.67 23.18
C GLN A 158 -15.08 -34.89 24.05
N THR A 159 -14.74 -34.71 25.31
CA THR A 159 -14.66 -35.79 26.29
C THR A 159 -15.57 -35.46 27.46
N GLN A 160 -16.89 -35.51 27.23
CA GLN A 160 -17.84 -35.73 28.32
C GLN A 160 -19.27 -35.95 27.78
N ARG A 161 -19.50 -37.07 27.12
CA ARG A 161 -20.87 -37.54 26.95
C ARG A 161 -20.92 -39.07 26.76
N THR A 162 -20.49 -39.82 27.77
CA THR A 162 -20.91 -41.21 27.92
C THR A 162 -20.64 -41.62 29.36
N VAL A 163 -21.52 -41.31 30.26
CA VAL A 163 -21.86 -42.16 31.43
C VAL A 163 -23.14 -41.55 32.03
N THR A 164 -24.28 -42.10 31.70
CA THR A 164 -25.43 -42.39 32.58
C THR A 164 -26.59 -42.85 31.70
N SER A 165 -26.61 -44.12 31.46
CA SER A 165 -27.83 -44.86 31.16
C SER A 165 -27.52 -46.34 31.41
N ASP A 166 -27.66 -46.73 32.67
CA ASP A 166 -28.00 -48.12 33.08
C ASP A 166 -28.18 -48.13 34.61
N ALA A 167 -29.44 -47.95 35.03
CA ALA A 167 -30.02 -48.53 36.23
C ALA A 167 -31.56 -48.34 36.23
#